data_cd0d7e8d31935a99cc8f14b7644b5056
#
_entry.id   cd0d7e8d31935a99cc8f14b7644b5056
#
_cell.length_a   1.000
_cell.length_b   1.000
_cell.length_c   1.000
_cell.angle_alpha   90.00
_cell.angle_beta   90.00
_cell.angle_gamma   90.00
#
_symmetry.space_group_name_H-M   'P 1'
#
loop_
_entity.id
_entity.type
_entity.pdbx_description
1 polymer ?
#
loop_
_entity_poly.entity_id
_entity_poly.type
_entity_poly.pdbx_seq_one_letter_code
_entity_poly.pdbx_strand_id
1 'polypeptide(L)'
;MSKVVELLRDKACYYLDHTCETIDKSLIHVPSPDTIDKIWIDSDRSIRVLNSLQTLLGHGRLANTGYVSILPVDQDIEHTAGASFAPNPIYFDPENIVKLAIEGGCNGVASTFGILGSVARKYAHKIPFIVKLNHNELLSYPNSFDQVLFGTVKEAWNMGAVAVGATIYFGSEQSRRQLVEIAEAFEYAHELGMATILWCYLRNNDFKKGAVDYHAAADLTGQADRLGVTIKADIVKQKLPTNNGGFKAIGFGKIDERMYTELASEHPIDLCRYQVANGNMGRVGLINSGGESHGSSDLRDAVITAVVNKRAGGMGLISGRKAFQKPMNEGVELLNTIQDVYLDSSITIA
;
A
#
# COMPACT_ATOMS: atom_id res chain seq x y z
N MET A 1 17.89 -17.78 16.63
CA MET A 1 17.61 -17.29 15.24
C MET A 1 16.33 -16.49 15.32
N SER A 2 16.21 -15.34 14.66
CA SER A 2 14.95 -14.59 14.72
C SER A 2 13.84 -15.33 13.95
N LYS A 3 12.57 -15.18 14.37
CA LYS A 3 11.41 -15.76 13.67
C LYS A 3 11.38 -15.40 12.18
N VAL A 4 11.88 -14.21 11.84
CA VAL A 4 11.99 -13.75 10.45
C VAL A 4 12.94 -14.65 9.65
N VAL A 5 14.13 -14.93 10.16
CA VAL A 5 15.12 -15.79 9.50
C VAL A 5 14.58 -17.23 9.32
N GLU A 6 13.89 -17.75 10.33
CA GLU A 6 13.26 -19.07 10.27
C GLU A 6 12.19 -19.14 9.16
N LEU A 7 11.39 -18.10 9.01
CA LEU A 7 10.36 -18.02 7.96
C LEU A 7 10.96 -17.84 6.56
N LEU A 8 12.07 -17.14 6.41
CA LEU A 8 12.78 -17.00 5.14
C LEU A 8 13.43 -18.32 4.68
N ARG A 9 13.79 -19.22 5.62
CA ARG A 9 14.42 -20.53 5.34
C ARG A 9 15.69 -20.39 4.47
N ASP A 10 15.75 -21.20 3.40
CA ASP A 10 16.81 -21.23 2.39
C ASP A 10 17.03 -19.90 1.65
N LYS A 11 16.06 -19.00 1.67
CA LYS A 11 16.13 -17.67 1.04
C LYS A 11 16.61 -16.56 1.96
N ALA A 12 17.01 -16.86 3.20
CA ALA A 12 17.41 -15.83 4.15
C ALA A 12 18.58 -14.99 3.62
N CYS A 13 19.68 -15.61 3.19
CA CYS A 13 20.83 -14.90 2.62
C CYS A 13 20.45 -14.11 1.36
N TYR A 14 19.64 -14.70 0.48
CA TYR A 14 19.18 -14.02 -0.73
C TYR A 14 18.50 -12.68 -0.44
N TYR A 15 17.65 -12.61 0.59
CA TYR A 15 16.94 -11.36 0.93
C TYR A 15 17.71 -10.48 1.93
N LEU A 16 18.43 -11.05 2.89
CA LEU A 16 19.02 -10.28 3.99
C LEU A 16 20.43 -9.78 3.70
N ASP A 17 21.21 -10.49 2.87
CA ASP A 17 22.61 -10.12 2.58
C ASP A 17 22.76 -9.33 1.26
N HIS A 18 21.67 -9.19 0.49
CA HIS A 18 21.70 -8.43 -0.77
C HIS A 18 22.06 -6.97 -0.53
N THR A 19 22.92 -6.43 -1.36
CA THR A 19 23.16 -4.98 -1.49
C THR A 19 22.52 -4.49 -2.78
N CYS A 20 21.78 -3.38 -2.71
CA CYS A 20 21.13 -2.83 -3.91
C CYS A 20 22.18 -2.42 -4.94
N GLU A 21 22.08 -2.96 -6.15
CA GLU A 21 23.04 -2.77 -7.24
C GLU A 21 22.66 -1.64 -8.18
N THR A 22 21.45 -1.06 -8.03
CA THR A 22 20.87 -0.11 -8.97
C THR A 22 20.89 1.32 -8.43
N ILE A 23 19.98 1.66 -7.52
CA ILE A 23 19.85 3.00 -6.95
C ILE A 23 20.42 3.00 -5.54
N ASP A 24 21.51 3.74 -5.32
CA ASP A 24 22.19 3.80 -4.03
C ASP A 24 21.28 4.36 -2.94
N LYS A 25 21.37 3.79 -1.73
CA LYS A 25 20.56 4.20 -0.57
C LYS A 25 20.81 5.63 -0.11
N SER A 26 21.96 6.21 -0.41
CA SER A 26 22.26 7.61 -0.09
C SER A 26 21.44 8.61 -0.90
N LEU A 27 20.83 8.17 -2.00
CA LEU A 27 19.98 8.99 -2.86
C LEU A 27 18.52 9.01 -2.43
N ILE A 28 18.10 8.11 -1.53
CA ILE A 28 16.70 8.00 -1.12
C ILE A 28 16.46 8.53 0.29
N HIS A 29 15.25 9.04 0.50
CA HIS A 29 14.74 9.39 1.82
C HIS A 29 14.11 8.15 2.46
N VAL A 30 14.75 7.66 3.52
CA VAL A 30 14.30 6.43 4.19
C VAL A 30 13.40 6.75 5.39
N PRO A 31 12.40 5.90 5.69
CA PRO A 31 11.60 6.03 6.90
C PRO A 31 12.46 6.02 8.17
N SER A 32 12.13 6.92 9.09
CA SER A 32 12.85 7.10 10.36
C SER A 32 11.92 7.71 11.42
N PRO A 33 12.27 7.69 12.71
CA PRO A 33 11.43 8.29 13.75
C PRO A 33 11.08 9.76 13.52
N ASP A 34 11.91 10.48 12.80
CA ASP A 34 11.77 11.89 12.46
C ASP A 34 11.38 12.12 10.98
N THR A 35 10.68 11.14 10.39
CA THR A 35 10.25 11.19 8.98
C THR A 35 9.45 12.46 8.64
N ILE A 36 8.58 12.94 9.54
CA ILE A 36 7.82 14.19 9.31
C ILE A 36 8.78 15.36 9.18
N ASP A 37 9.72 15.51 10.10
CA ASP A 37 10.66 16.63 10.16
C ASP A 37 11.74 16.59 9.07
N LYS A 38 11.99 15.43 8.50
CA LYS A 38 13.00 15.25 7.43
C LYS A 38 12.42 15.27 6.02
N ILE A 39 11.17 14.88 5.86
CA ILE A 39 10.58 14.67 4.55
C ILE A 39 9.44 15.66 4.29
N TRP A 40 8.40 15.64 5.13
CA TRP A 40 7.19 16.42 4.83
C TRP A 40 7.24 17.87 5.29
N ILE A 41 8.13 18.25 6.23
CA ILE A 41 8.26 19.62 6.69
C ILE A 41 8.59 20.59 5.53
N ASP A 42 9.36 20.15 4.54
CA ASP A 42 9.75 20.91 3.36
C ASP A 42 8.76 20.80 2.19
N SER A 43 7.62 20.14 2.42
CA SER A 43 6.57 20.02 1.40
C SER A 43 5.55 21.16 1.46
N ASP A 44 4.62 21.18 0.51
CA ASP A 44 3.49 22.10 0.50
C ASP A 44 2.31 21.65 1.41
N ARG A 45 2.53 20.68 2.29
CA ARG A 45 1.51 20.19 3.22
C ARG A 45 1.26 21.16 4.37
N SER A 46 -0.03 21.39 4.68
CA SER A 46 -0.40 22.21 5.82
C SER A 46 -0.02 21.54 7.16
N ILE A 47 0.11 22.33 8.22
CA ILE A 47 0.31 21.81 9.58
C ILE A 47 -0.72 20.76 9.97
N ARG A 48 -1.97 20.88 9.50
CA ARG A 48 -3.03 19.91 9.78
C ARG A 48 -2.79 18.57 9.09
N VAL A 49 -2.27 18.57 7.85
CA VAL A 49 -1.87 17.35 7.15
C VAL A 49 -0.68 16.69 7.85
N LEU A 50 0.32 17.46 8.28
CA LEU A 50 1.44 16.94 9.07
C LEU A 50 0.97 16.28 10.35
N ASN A 51 -0.01 16.87 11.07
CA ASN A 51 -0.61 16.27 12.26
C ASN A 51 -1.32 14.96 11.95
N SER A 52 -2.04 14.86 10.85
CA SER A 52 -2.70 13.63 10.42
C SER A 52 -1.71 12.54 10.04
N LEU A 53 -0.65 12.88 9.32
CA LEU A 53 0.47 11.96 9.02
C LEU A 53 1.15 11.50 10.32
N GLN A 54 1.43 12.42 11.25
CA GLN A 54 2.01 12.07 12.55
C GLN A 54 1.07 11.17 13.38
N THR A 55 -0.23 11.40 13.32
CA THR A 55 -1.21 10.54 13.99
C THR A 55 -1.16 9.11 13.44
N LEU A 56 -1.07 8.96 12.13
CA LEU A 56 -0.91 7.65 11.49
C LEU A 56 0.42 7.00 11.85
N LEU A 57 1.53 7.72 11.75
CA LEU A 57 2.88 7.23 12.06
C LEU A 57 3.11 7.00 13.57
N GLY A 58 2.37 7.69 14.41
CA GLY A 58 2.47 7.60 15.89
C GLY A 58 1.59 6.52 16.51
N HIS A 59 0.86 5.72 15.74
CA HIS A 59 -0.08 4.72 16.25
C HIS A 59 0.41 3.28 16.04
N GLY A 60 -0.07 2.36 16.88
CA GLY A 60 0.18 0.92 16.77
C GLY A 60 1.59 0.50 17.19
N ARG A 61 1.97 -0.73 16.84
CA ARG A 61 3.28 -1.30 17.22
C ARG A 61 4.46 -0.65 16.50
N LEU A 62 4.24 -0.07 15.32
CA LEU A 62 5.27 0.67 14.57
C LEU A 62 5.27 2.17 14.89
N ALA A 63 4.62 2.59 15.98
CA ALA A 63 4.55 3.99 16.38
C ALA A 63 5.95 4.63 16.46
N ASN A 64 6.08 5.79 15.83
CA ASN A 64 7.30 6.60 15.82
C ASN A 64 8.55 5.91 15.26
N THR A 65 8.38 4.96 14.35
CA THR A 65 9.50 4.33 13.61
C THR A 65 9.67 4.90 12.22
N GLY A 66 8.68 5.63 11.71
CA GLY A 66 8.56 6.03 10.31
C GLY A 66 7.94 4.97 9.41
N TYR A 67 7.71 3.76 9.93
CA TYR A 67 7.02 2.69 9.19
C TYR A 67 5.55 2.59 9.54
N VAL A 68 4.74 2.02 8.62
CA VAL A 68 3.32 1.80 8.82
C VAL A 68 2.90 0.36 8.50
N SER A 69 1.96 -0.14 9.29
CA SER A 69 1.21 -1.39 9.07
C SER A 69 -0.27 -1.04 9.02
N ILE A 70 -0.92 -1.26 7.88
CA ILE A 70 -2.33 -0.91 7.68
C ILE A 70 -3.13 -2.18 7.39
N LEU A 71 -4.28 -2.33 8.04
CA LEU A 71 -5.26 -3.36 7.70
C LEU A 71 -6.29 -2.79 6.72
N PRO A 72 -6.30 -3.21 5.43
CA PRO A 72 -7.33 -2.84 4.48
C PRO A 72 -8.43 -3.90 4.43
N VAL A 73 -9.68 -3.49 4.53
CA VAL A 73 -10.85 -4.35 4.29
C VAL A 73 -11.84 -3.61 3.40
N ASP A 74 -11.59 -3.66 2.11
CA ASP A 74 -12.38 -3.08 1.02
C ASP A 74 -12.63 -4.10 -0.10
N GLN A 75 -12.16 -5.33 0.09
CA GLN A 75 -12.24 -6.39 -0.91
C GLN A 75 -13.67 -6.94 -1.07
N ASP A 76 -14.53 -6.74 -0.10
CA ASP A 76 -15.95 -7.06 -0.15
C ASP A 76 -16.70 -6.28 -1.24
N ILE A 77 -16.23 -5.07 -1.56
CA ILE A 77 -16.75 -4.25 -2.67
C ILE A 77 -15.92 -4.44 -3.96
N GLU A 78 -14.60 -4.49 -3.83
CA GLU A 78 -13.70 -4.62 -5.00
C GLU A 78 -13.80 -5.99 -5.70
N HIS A 79 -14.24 -7.02 -4.98
CA HIS A 79 -14.43 -8.38 -5.48
C HIS A 79 -15.86 -8.86 -5.22
N THR A 80 -16.09 -9.58 -4.13
CA THR A 80 -17.44 -9.88 -3.61
C THR A 80 -17.36 -10.05 -2.10
N ALA A 81 -18.43 -9.70 -1.40
CA ALA A 81 -18.53 -9.91 0.05
C ALA A 81 -18.43 -11.41 0.41
N GLY A 82 -19.06 -12.27 -0.39
CA GLY A 82 -18.98 -13.72 -0.20
C GLY A 82 -17.55 -14.24 -0.29
N ALA A 83 -16.80 -13.92 -1.36
CA ALA A 83 -15.42 -14.35 -1.51
C ALA A 83 -14.49 -13.78 -0.44
N SER A 84 -14.79 -12.58 0.05
CA SER A 84 -13.99 -11.91 1.08
C SER A 84 -14.19 -12.52 2.46
N PHE A 85 -15.43 -12.78 2.87
CA PHE A 85 -15.76 -13.15 4.25
C PHE A 85 -16.19 -14.60 4.47
N ALA A 86 -16.47 -15.39 3.41
CA ALA A 86 -16.79 -16.81 3.57
C ALA A 86 -15.71 -17.61 4.34
N PRO A 87 -14.40 -17.34 4.18
CA PRO A 87 -13.38 -18.04 4.98
C PRO A 87 -13.46 -17.76 6.48
N ASN A 88 -13.94 -16.57 6.87
CA ASN A 88 -14.21 -16.23 8.28
C ASN A 88 -15.39 -15.24 8.38
N PRO A 89 -16.63 -15.74 8.55
CA PRO A 89 -17.84 -14.92 8.54
C PRO A 89 -17.96 -13.88 9.66
N ILE A 90 -17.16 -13.93 10.71
CA ILE A 90 -17.18 -12.91 11.77
C ILE A 90 -16.91 -11.51 11.25
N TYR A 91 -16.18 -11.40 10.12
CA TYR A 91 -15.81 -10.12 9.50
C TYR A 91 -16.91 -9.49 8.63
N PHE A 92 -18.07 -10.12 8.49
CA PHE A 92 -19.26 -9.39 8.05
C PHE A 92 -19.68 -8.31 9.07
N ASP A 93 -19.28 -8.47 10.35
CA ASP A 93 -19.46 -7.43 11.36
C ASP A 93 -18.27 -6.45 11.32
N PRO A 94 -18.51 -5.16 10.98
CA PRO A 94 -17.48 -4.12 10.94
C PRO A 94 -16.69 -3.96 12.24
N GLU A 95 -17.31 -4.24 13.38
CA GLU A 95 -16.63 -4.16 14.68
C GLU A 95 -15.45 -5.13 14.77
N ASN A 96 -15.58 -6.34 14.24
CA ASN A 96 -14.49 -7.32 14.25
C ASN A 96 -13.35 -6.95 13.31
N ILE A 97 -13.63 -6.22 12.22
CA ILE A 97 -12.60 -5.67 11.34
C ILE A 97 -11.72 -4.66 12.12
N VAL A 98 -12.36 -3.74 12.81
CA VAL A 98 -11.62 -2.73 13.59
C VAL A 98 -10.89 -3.35 14.79
N LYS A 99 -11.50 -4.34 15.46
CA LYS A 99 -10.84 -5.10 16.53
C LYS A 99 -9.59 -5.81 16.02
N LEU A 100 -9.64 -6.46 14.86
CA LEU A 100 -8.46 -7.10 14.26
C LEU A 100 -7.33 -6.09 14.04
N ALA A 101 -7.64 -4.89 13.54
CA ALA A 101 -6.62 -3.85 13.34
C ALA A 101 -6.01 -3.36 14.67
N ILE A 102 -6.83 -3.19 15.71
CA ILE A 102 -6.38 -2.76 17.04
C ILE A 102 -5.53 -3.85 17.70
N GLU A 103 -6.03 -5.08 17.79
CA GLU A 103 -5.33 -6.21 18.40
C GLU A 103 -4.06 -6.59 17.62
N GLY A 104 -4.10 -6.46 16.29
CA GLY A 104 -2.96 -6.62 15.39
C GLY A 104 -1.95 -5.48 15.47
N GLY A 105 -2.19 -4.44 16.28
CA GLY A 105 -1.25 -3.32 16.47
C GLY A 105 -1.00 -2.49 15.22
N CYS A 106 -1.98 -2.39 14.33
CA CYS A 106 -1.87 -1.62 13.09
C CYS A 106 -1.81 -0.11 13.36
N ASN A 107 -1.13 0.63 12.47
CA ASN A 107 -1.14 2.10 12.46
C ASN A 107 -2.49 2.68 12.07
N GLY A 108 -3.26 1.95 11.27
CA GLY A 108 -4.58 2.37 10.84
C GLY A 108 -5.38 1.23 10.22
N VAL A 109 -6.68 1.48 10.05
CA VAL A 109 -7.61 0.61 9.33
C VAL A 109 -8.18 1.35 8.14
N ALA A 110 -8.10 0.72 6.96
CA ALA A 110 -8.61 1.29 5.71
C ALA A 110 -9.84 0.50 5.26
N SER A 111 -10.98 1.17 5.07
CA SER A 111 -12.21 0.51 4.63
C SER A 111 -13.20 1.48 4.00
N THR A 112 -14.39 0.97 3.67
CA THR A 112 -15.47 1.72 3.05
C THR A 112 -16.16 2.67 4.03
N PHE A 113 -16.92 3.63 3.48
CA PHE A 113 -17.78 4.52 4.27
C PHE A 113 -18.76 3.75 5.17
N GLY A 114 -19.41 2.71 4.62
CA GLY A 114 -20.40 1.92 5.36
C GLY A 114 -19.79 1.14 6.52
N ILE A 115 -18.63 0.52 6.30
CA ILE A 115 -17.93 -0.24 7.33
C ILE A 115 -17.44 0.68 8.45
N LEU A 116 -16.63 1.69 8.13
CA LEU A 116 -16.06 2.56 9.15
C LEU A 116 -17.11 3.47 9.80
N GLY A 117 -18.08 3.96 9.03
CA GLY A 117 -19.17 4.82 9.52
C GLY A 117 -20.03 4.14 10.57
N SER A 118 -20.33 2.84 10.40
CA SER A 118 -21.16 2.08 11.35
C SER A 118 -20.54 1.97 12.74
N VAL A 119 -19.23 2.12 12.87
CA VAL A 119 -18.46 1.95 14.12
C VAL A 119 -17.67 3.19 14.54
N ALA A 120 -17.77 4.29 13.79
CA ALA A 120 -16.92 5.47 13.95
C ALA A 120 -16.97 6.06 15.37
N ARG A 121 -18.16 6.24 15.94
CA ARG A 121 -18.33 6.80 17.32
C ARG A 121 -17.59 5.98 18.38
N LYS A 122 -17.48 4.67 18.17
CA LYS A 122 -16.85 3.74 19.13
C LYS A 122 -15.35 3.65 18.95
N TYR A 123 -14.84 3.85 17.73
CA TYR A 123 -13.47 3.47 17.38
C TYR A 123 -12.62 4.54 16.74
N ALA A 124 -13.16 5.61 16.12
CA ALA A 124 -12.34 6.61 15.41
C ALA A 124 -11.30 7.32 16.30
N HIS A 125 -11.53 7.38 17.62
CA HIS A 125 -10.56 7.92 18.60
C HIS A 125 -9.58 6.86 19.13
N LYS A 126 -9.71 5.58 18.73
CA LYS A 126 -8.88 4.47 19.22
C LYS A 126 -7.87 3.98 18.19
N ILE A 127 -8.17 4.17 16.92
CA ILE A 127 -7.29 3.80 15.81
C ILE A 127 -7.53 4.76 14.63
N PRO A 128 -6.48 5.24 13.95
CA PRO A 128 -6.62 6.08 12.77
C PRO A 128 -7.45 5.40 11.66
N PHE A 129 -8.50 6.09 11.20
CA PHE A 129 -9.32 5.66 10.07
C PHE A 129 -8.77 6.22 8.77
N ILE A 130 -8.72 5.37 7.75
CA ILE A 130 -8.42 5.69 6.36
C ILE A 130 -9.67 5.33 5.56
N VAL A 131 -10.48 6.32 5.21
CA VAL A 131 -11.73 6.07 4.48
C VAL A 131 -11.44 6.03 2.98
N LYS A 132 -11.76 4.90 2.35
CA LYS A 132 -11.60 4.76 0.91
C LYS A 132 -12.80 5.37 0.17
N LEU A 133 -12.51 6.35 -0.70
CA LEU A 133 -13.53 7.19 -1.35
C LEU A 133 -14.24 6.51 -2.51
N ASN A 134 -13.51 5.68 -3.26
CA ASN A 134 -14.01 5.07 -4.49
C ASN A 134 -13.80 3.55 -4.52
N HIS A 135 -14.67 2.89 -5.26
CA HIS A 135 -14.65 1.45 -5.42
C HIS A 135 -15.13 1.06 -6.82
N ASN A 136 -14.78 -0.18 -7.23
CA ASN A 136 -15.38 -0.82 -8.39
C ASN A 136 -16.83 -1.21 -8.08
N GLU A 137 -17.78 -0.75 -8.89
CA GLU A 137 -19.16 -1.25 -8.83
C GLU A 137 -19.23 -2.59 -9.57
N LEU A 138 -19.06 -3.69 -8.83
CA LEU A 138 -18.84 -5.03 -9.38
C LEU A 138 -20.08 -5.62 -10.07
N LEU A 139 -21.28 -5.11 -9.80
CA LEU A 139 -22.52 -5.60 -10.41
C LEU A 139 -22.69 -5.06 -11.84
N SER A 140 -21.97 -4.01 -12.22
CA SER A 140 -21.91 -3.54 -13.60
C SER A 140 -21.12 -4.53 -14.46
N TYR A 141 -21.84 -5.30 -15.26
CA TYR A 141 -21.26 -6.33 -16.13
C TYR A 141 -21.43 -5.97 -17.61
N PRO A 142 -20.41 -6.18 -18.47
CA PRO A 142 -19.06 -6.61 -18.14
C PRO A 142 -18.27 -5.54 -17.38
N ASN A 143 -17.33 -5.97 -16.48
CA ASN A 143 -16.53 -5.06 -15.69
C ASN A 143 -15.61 -4.19 -16.58
N SER A 144 -15.78 -2.88 -16.50
CA SER A 144 -15.00 -1.89 -17.26
C SER A 144 -13.77 -1.37 -16.46
N PHE A 145 -13.47 -1.94 -15.30
CA PHE A 145 -12.45 -1.42 -14.38
C PHE A 145 -12.69 0.06 -14.02
N ASP A 146 -13.94 0.38 -13.75
CA ASP A 146 -14.34 1.71 -13.31
C ASP A 146 -14.34 1.81 -11.79
N GLN A 147 -13.71 2.86 -11.29
CA GLN A 147 -13.74 3.24 -9.89
C GLN A 147 -14.64 4.46 -9.76
N VAL A 148 -15.72 4.34 -9.02
CA VAL A 148 -16.68 5.42 -8.79
C VAL A 148 -16.66 5.89 -7.33
N LEU A 149 -16.90 7.17 -7.09
CA LEU A 149 -16.97 7.73 -5.74
C LEU A 149 -18.23 7.23 -5.02
N PHE A 150 -18.07 6.69 -3.82
CA PHE A 150 -19.16 6.22 -2.95
C PHE A 150 -19.51 7.21 -1.84
N GLY A 151 -18.72 8.26 -1.67
CA GLY A 151 -18.95 9.29 -0.68
C GLY A 151 -17.97 10.46 -0.88
N THR A 152 -18.09 11.46 -0.05
CA THR A 152 -17.31 12.69 -0.16
C THR A 152 -16.16 12.73 0.85
N VAL A 153 -15.12 13.49 0.52
CA VAL A 153 -14.00 13.78 1.44
C VAL A 153 -14.52 14.42 2.75
N LYS A 154 -15.53 15.30 2.65
CA LYS A 154 -16.13 15.94 3.82
C LYS A 154 -16.83 14.95 4.75
N GLU A 155 -17.47 13.94 4.19
CA GLU A 155 -18.09 12.86 4.96
C GLU A 155 -17.03 12.03 5.71
N ALA A 156 -15.93 11.67 5.05
CA ALA A 156 -14.81 10.99 5.70
C ALA A 156 -14.22 11.83 6.84
N TRP A 157 -14.05 13.15 6.62
CA TRP A 157 -13.58 14.07 7.64
C TRP A 157 -14.54 14.15 8.85
N ASN A 158 -15.86 14.25 8.63
CA ASN A 158 -16.87 14.24 9.67
C ASN A 158 -16.88 12.94 10.49
N MET A 159 -16.43 11.84 9.90
CA MET A 159 -16.29 10.52 10.52
C MET A 159 -15.09 10.42 11.45
N GLY A 160 -14.21 11.43 11.44
CA GLY A 160 -12.97 11.46 12.22
C GLY A 160 -11.78 10.78 11.53
N ALA A 161 -11.84 10.57 10.22
CA ALA A 161 -10.74 10.00 9.47
C ALA A 161 -9.52 10.93 9.48
N VAL A 162 -8.32 10.35 9.61
CA VAL A 162 -7.04 11.07 9.49
C VAL A 162 -6.51 11.07 8.06
N ALA A 163 -7.00 10.15 7.25
CA ALA A 163 -6.62 10.02 5.85
C ALA A 163 -7.79 9.58 4.99
N VAL A 164 -7.73 9.89 3.72
CA VAL A 164 -8.55 9.29 2.69
C VAL A 164 -7.72 8.39 1.78
N GLY A 165 -8.33 7.31 1.31
CA GLY A 165 -7.76 6.43 0.33
C GLY A 165 -8.55 6.45 -0.97
N ALA A 166 -7.90 6.18 -2.10
CA ALA A 166 -8.57 6.01 -3.37
C ALA A 166 -7.82 5.01 -4.24
N THR A 167 -8.51 4.42 -5.21
CA THR A 167 -7.90 3.60 -6.27
C THR A 167 -8.00 4.33 -7.59
N ILE A 168 -6.92 4.33 -8.36
CA ILE A 168 -6.97 4.62 -9.79
C ILE A 168 -6.55 3.35 -10.53
N TYR A 169 -7.37 2.91 -11.47
CA TYR A 169 -7.04 1.85 -12.41
C TYR A 169 -6.38 2.47 -13.64
N PHE A 170 -5.08 2.79 -13.50
CA PHE A 170 -4.29 3.39 -14.56
C PHE A 170 -4.28 2.51 -15.81
N GLY A 171 -4.47 3.14 -16.97
CA GLY A 171 -4.53 2.47 -18.26
C GLY A 171 -5.89 1.89 -18.62
N SER A 172 -6.89 1.88 -17.74
CA SER A 172 -8.28 1.57 -18.10
C SER A 172 -8.91 2.68 -18.95
N GLU A 173 -10.02 2.39 -19.62
CA GLU A 173 -10.77 3.39 -20.38
C GLU A 173 -11.23 4.56 -19.49
N GLN A 174 -11.48 4.31 -18.21
CA GLN A 174 -11.94 5.29 -17.23
C GLN A 174 -10.79 6.00 -16.47
N SER A 175 -9.55 5.64 -16.76
CA SER A 175 -8.37 6.12 -16.02
C SER A 175 -8.29 7.66 -15.98
N ARG A 176 -8.61 8.34 -17.08
CA ARG A 176 -8.53 9.81 -17.16
C ARG A 176 -9.57 10.49 -16.27
N ARG A 177 -10.78 9.99 -16.22
CA ARG A 177 -11.85 10.50 -15.33
C ARG A 177 -11.48 10.26 -13.88
N GLN A 178 -11.07 9.04 -13.53
CA GLN A 178 -10.64 8.70 -12.17
C GLN A 178 -9.50 9.61 -11.70
N LEU A 179 -8.54 9.92 -12.58
CA LEU A 179 -7.41 10.77 -12.25
C LEU A 179 -7.86 12.19 -11.89
N VAL A 180 -8.79 12.78 -12.64
CA VAL A 180 -9.33 14.12 -12.36
C VAL A 180 -10.12 14.13 -11.05
N GLU A 181 -11.03 13.18 -10.87
CA GLU A 181 -11.85 13.06 -9.65
C GLU A 181 -10.99 12.89 -8.38
N ILE A 182 -9.95 12.07 -8.45
CA ILE A 182 -9.10 11.85 -7.28
C ILE A 182 -8.11 12.99 -7.04
N ALA A 183 -7.64 13.67 -8.10
CA ALA A 183 -6.84 14.89 -7.91
C ALA A 183 -7.62 15.98 -7.15
N GLU A 184 -8.88 16.23 -7.52
CA GLU A 184 -9.77 17.16 -6.82
C GLU A 184 -10.08 16.69 -5.39
N ALA A 185 -10.33 15.41 -5.19
CA ALA A 185 -10.59 14.84 -3.87
C ALA A 185 -9.35 14.96 -2.95
N PHE A 186 -8.14 14.73 -3.46
CA PHE A 186 -6.91 14.84 -2.68
C PHE A 186 -6.57 16.29 -2.34
N GLU A 187 -6.80 17.24 -3.26
CA GLU A 187 -6.70 18.67 -2.96
C GLU A 187 -7.62 19.04 -1.79
N TYR A 188 -8.89 18.65 -1.85
CA TYR A 188 -9.85 18.93 -0.79
C TYR A 188 -9.53 18.21 0.54
N ALA A 189 -8.97 17.01 0.47
CA ALA A 189 -8.49 16.29 1.66
C ALA A 189 -7.36 17.08 2.35
N HIS A 190 -6.40 17.59 1.60
CA HIS A 190 -5.33 18.44 2.14
C HIS A 190 -5.85 19.75 2.73
N GLU A 191 -6.86 20.41 2.11
CA GLU A 191 -7.51 21.58 2.68
C GLU A 191 -8.15 21.29 4.05
N LEU A 192 -8.78 20.12 4.20
CA LEU A 192 -9.35 19.66 5.46
C LEU A 192 -8.32 19.11 6.45
N GLY A 193 -7.06 19.00 6.04
CA GLY A 193 -5.97 18.56 6.89
C GLY A 193 -5.83 17.03 6.99
N MET A 194 -6.38 16.27 6.05
CA MET A 194 -6.23 14.81 5.98
C MET A 194 -5.05 14.42 5.09
N ALA A 195 -4.40 13.30 5.41
CA ALA A 195 -3.43 12.66 4.54
C ALA A 195 -4.12 11.91 3.39
N THR A 196 -3.36 11.63 2.32
CA THR A 196 -3.88 10.97 1.12
C THR A 196 -3.08 9.72 0.77
N ILE A 197 -3.77 8.62 0.48
CA ILE A 197 -3.16 7.34 0.14
C ILE A 197 -3.76 6.84 -1.18
N LEU A 198 -2.93 6.62 -2.20
CA LEU A 198 -3.39 6.15 -3.51
C LEU A 198 -3.04 4.69 -3.74
N TRP A 199 -4.03 3.88 -4.09
CA TRP A 199 -3.85 2.53 -4.65
C TRP A 199 -3.55 2.68 -6.16
N CYS A 200 -2.27 2.58 -6.53
CA CYS A 200 -1.80 2.77 -7.90
C CYS A 200 -1.85 1.46 -8.70
N TYR A 201 -3.03 1.04 -9.11
CA TYR A 201 -3.18 -0.20 -9.84
C TYR A 201 -3.26 0.02 -11.36
N LEU A 202 -2.70 -0.93 -12.12
CA LEU A 202 -2.81 -0.97 -13.56
C LEU A 202 -3.98 -1.85 -13.97
N ARG A 203 -4.77 -1.40 -14.94
CA ARG A 203 -5.82 -2.17 -15.58
C ARG A 203 -5.91 -1.78 -17.06
N ASN A 204 -5.27 -2.56 -17.90
CA ASN A 204 -5.34 -2.41 -19.36
C ASN A 204 -5.24 -3.80 -19.98
N ASN A 205 -6.22 -4.15 -20.81
CA ASN A 205 -6.27 -5.46 -21.46
C ASN A 205 -5.04 -5.71 -22.35
N ASP A 206 -4.49 -4.65 -22.96
CA ASP A 206 -3.31 -4.72 -23.83
C ASP A 206 -2.00 -4.93 -23.05
N PHE A 207 -2.03 -4.85 -21.70
CA PHE A 207 -0.89 -5.21 -20.84
C PHE A 207 -0.79 -6.71 -20.59
N LYS A 208 -1.55 -7.51 -21.34
CA LYS A 208 -1.40 -8.96 -21.44
C LYS A 208 -1.09 -9.35 -22.87
N LYS A 209 0.00 -10.08 -23.07
CA LYS A 209 0.37 -10.62 -24.39
C LYS A 209 0.59 -12.12 -24.27
N GLY A 210 -0.32 -12.89 -24.84
CA GLY A 210 -0.32 -14.34 -24.68
C GLY A 210 -0.46 -14.75 -23.19
N ALA A 211 0.48 -15.51 -22.69
CA ALA A 211 0.52 -15.96 -21.29
C ALA A 211 1.18 -14.96 -20.32
N VAL A 212 1.78 -13.88 -20.83
CA VAL A 212 2.54 -12.93 -20.00
C VAL A 212 1.66 -11.76 -19.58
N ASP A 213 1.65 -11.49 -18.26
CA ASP A 213 0.95 -10.36 -17.64
C ASP A 213 1.96 -9.29 -17.19
N TYR A 214 1.90 -8.11 -17.79
CA TYR A 214 2.80 -6.98 -17.52
C TYR A 214 2.28 -6.01 -16.45
N HIS A 215 1.10 -6.22 -15.87
CA HIS A 215 0.52 -5.31 -14.86
C HIS A 215 1.35 -5.17 -13.57
N ALA A 216 2.32 -6.04 -13.35
CA ALA A 216 3.27 -5.92 -12.26
C ALA A 216 4.69 -5.58 -12.72
N ALA A 217 4.90 -5.23 -14.00
CA ALA A 217 6.21 -4.84 -14.49
C ALA A 217 6.76 -3.62 -13.73
N ALA A 218 8.05 -3.61 -13.45
CA ALA A 218 8.67 -2.57 -12.62
C ALA A 218 8.51 -1.17 -13.21
N ASP A 219 8.71 -1.00 -14.50
CA ASP A 219 8.56 0.28 -15.21
C ASP A 219 7.11 0.77 -15.27
N LEU A 220 6.16 -0.13 -15.51
CA LEU A 220 4.73 0.20 -15.53
C LEU A 220 4.21 0.57 -14.14
N THR A 221 4.58 -0.19 -13.10
CA THR A 221 4.18 0.10 -11.72
C THR A 221 4.85 1.37 -11.20
N GLY A 222 6.12 1.59 -11.53
CA GLY A 222 6.82 2.84 -11.22
C GLY A 222 6.16 4.05 -11.89
N GLN A 223 5.72 3.93 -13.15
CA GLN A 223 5.00 5.00 -13.83
C GLN A 223 3.63 5.27 -13.17
N ALA A 224 2.93 4.24 -12.70
CA ALA A 224 1.68 4.40 -11.97
C ALA A 224 1.91 5.15 -10.63
N ASP A 225 2.98 4.81 -9.91
CA ASP A 225 3.37 5.51 -8.68
C ASP A 225 3.71 6.98 -8.98
N ARG A 226 4.40 7.25 -10.09
CA ARG A 226 4.74 8.62 -10.53
C ARG A 226 3.50 9.46 -10.84
N LEU A 227 2.46 8.85 -11.41
CA LEU A 227 1.17 9.52 -11.59
C LEU A 227 0.50 9.82 -10.25
N GLY A 228 0.55 8.90 -9.29
CA GLY A 228 0.07 9.13 -7.92
C GLY A 228 0.78 10.28 -7.22
N VAL A 229 2.10 10.36 -7.35
CA VAL A 229 2.91 11.49 -6.85
C VAL A 229 2.46 12.80 -7.48
N THR A 230 2.16 12.80 -8.78
CA THR A 230 1.77 14.00 -9.53
C THR A 230 0.45 14.59 -9.03
N ILE A 231 -0.49 13.77 -8.56
CA ILE A 231 -1.74 14.21 -7.95
C ILE A 231 -1.64 14.38 -6.43
N LYS A 232 -0.42 14.49 -5.90
CA LYS A 232 -0.12 14.79 -4.49
C LYS A 232 -0.56 13.72 -3.48
N ALA A 233 -0.48 12.43 -3.83
CA ALA A 233 -0.56 11.38 -2.84
C ALA A 233 0.60 11.51 -1.83
N ASP A 234 0.32 11.37 -0.53
CA ASP A 234 1.34 11.32 0.52
C ASP A 234 1.96 9.93 0.62
N ILE A 235 1.15 8.91 0.36
CA ILE A 235 1.56 7.50 0.34
C ILE A 235 0.96 6.85 -0.90
N VAL A 236 1.77 6.05 -1.60
CA VAL A 236 1.30 5.18 -2.70
C VAL A 236 1.32 3.72 -2.29
N LYS A 237 0.28 3.01 -2.67
CA LYS A 237 0.18 1.57 -2.51
C LYS A 237 0.39 0.89 -3.85
N GLN A 238 1.34 -0.06 -3.90
CA GLN A 238 1.65 -0.80 -5.12
C GLN A 238 1.85 -2.29 -4.83
N LYS A 239 1.74 -3.12 -5.85
CA LYS A 239 2.20 -4.52 -5.81
C LYS A 239 3.71 -4.58 -5.86
N LEU A 240 4.33 -5.63 -5.30
CA LEU A 240 5.74 -5.88 -5.59
C LEU A 240 5.93 -6.07 -7.09
N PRO A 241 6.96 -5.45 -7.68
CA PRO A 241 7.17 -5.47 -9.11
C PRO A 241 7.87 -6.75 -9.59
N THR A 242 7.73 -7.02 -10.89
CA THR A 242 8.42 -8.09 -11.59
C THR A 242 9.28 -7.52 -12.70
N ASN A 243 10.39 -8.21 -13.03
CA ASN A 243 11.21 -7.87 -14.18
C ASN A 243 10.78 -8.73 -15.38
N ASN A 244 9.92 -8.19 -16.23
CA ASN A 244 9.40 -8.89 -17.41
C ASN A 244 9.40 -8.04 -18.69
N GLY A 245 10.11 -6.91 -18.67
CA GLY A 245 10.29 -6.04 -19.82
C GLY A 245 9.22 -4.99 -20.08
N GLY A 246 8.11 -4.99 -19.33
CA GLY A 246 7.11 -3.93 -19.26
C GLY A 246 6.84 -3.17 -20.57
N PHE A 247 7.09 -1.85 -20.59
CA PHE A 247 6.92 -1.00 -21.78
C PHE A 247 7.66 -1.52 -23.01
N LYS A 248 8.89 -1.99 -22.83
CA LYS A 248 9.72 -2.54 -23.92
C LYS A 248 9.06 -3.77 -24.53
N ALA A 249 8.59 -4.70 -23.70
CA ALA A 249 7.95 -5.94 -24.16
C ALA A 249 6.61 -5.70 -24.84
N ILE A 250 5.83 -4.73 -24.36
CA ILE A 250 4.54 -4.37 -25.00
C ILE A 250 4.72 -3.47 -26.23
N GLY A 251 5.90 -2.85 -26.42
CA GLY A 251 6.18 -1.96 -27.53
C GLY A 251 5.46 -0.62 -27.43
N PHE A 252 5.29 -0.08 -26.24
CA PHE A 252 4.56 1.15 -25.97
C PHE A 252 5.36 2.11 -25.09
N GLY A 253 5.15 3.41 -25.27
CA GLY A 253 5.79 4.46 -24.51
C GLY A 253 7.18 4.86 -25.05
N LYS A 254 7.81 5.79 -24.32
CA LYS A 254 9.20 6.19 -24.61
C LYS A 254 10.12 5.37 -23.74
N ILE A 255 10.97 4.57 -24.35
CA ILE A 255 11.83 3.59 -23.68
C ILE A 255 13.26 4.14 -23.61
N ASP A 256 13.89 3.98 -22.44
CA ASP A 256 15.33 4.14 -22.24
C ASP A 256 15.88 2.80 -21.72
N GLU A 257 16.86 2.25 -22.41
CA GLU A 257 17.44 0.94 -22.07
C GLU A 257 18.04 0.89 -20.66
N ARG A 258 18.50 2.04 -20.13
CA ARG A 258 19.04 2.14 -18.76
C ARG A 258 18.01 1.79 -17.68
N MET A 259 16.70 1.91 -17.98
CA MET A 259 15.66 1.40 -17.08
C MET A 259 15.86 -0.09 -16.77
N TYR A 260 16.27 -0.87 -17.76
CA TYR A 260 16.39 -2.33 -17.67
C TYR A 260 17.80 -2.82 -17.34
N THR A 261 18.82 -1.97 -17.52
CA THR A 261 20.24 -2.33 -17.33
C THR A 261 20.89 -1.65 -16.13
N GLU A 262 20.38 -0.50 -15.68
CA GLU A 262 20.98 0.29 -14.60
C GLU A 262 20.00 0.57 -13.45
N LEU A 263 18.70 0.74 -13.72
CA LEU A 263 17.70 1.11 -12.70
C LEU A 263 16.91 -0.06 -12.16
N ALA A 264 16.99 -1.22 -12.79
CA ALA A 264 16.36 -2.47 -12.36
C ALA A 264 17.34 -3.63 -12.50
N SER A 265 17.15 -4.66 -11.68
CA SER A 265 17.83 -5.96 -11.76
C SER A 265 16.82 -7.09 -11.68
N GLU A 266 17.29 -8.33 -11.59
CA GLU A 266 16.43 -9.48 -11.31
C GLU A 266 16.05 -9.61 -9.81
N HIS A 267 16.70 -8.84 -8.94
CA HIS A 267 16.46 -8.94 -7.50
C HIS A 267 15.26 -8.10 -7.06
N PRO A 268 14.29 -8.68 -6.30
CA PRO A 268 13.06 -7.98 -5.94
C PRO A 268 13.28 -6.73 -5.07
N ILE A 269 14.36 -6.64 -4.31
CA ILE A 269 14.71 -5.43 -3.54
C ILE A 269 15.05 -4.28 -4.50
N ASP A 270 15.82 -4.53 -5.55
CA ASP A 270 16.19 -3.50 -6.54
C ASP A 270 14.97 -3.04 -7.34
N LEU A 271 14.09 -3.98 -7.72
CA LEU A 271 12.84 -3.66 -8.38
C LEU A 271 11.93 -2.81 -7.49
N CYS A 272 11.81 -3.13 -6.20
CA CYS A 272 11.04 -2.34 -5.23
C CYS A 272 11.72 -0.99 -4.96
N ARG A 273 13.06 -0.92 -4.96
CA ARG A 273 13.83 0.33 -4.87
C ARG A 273 13.49 1.27 -6.03
N TYR A 274 13.29 0.76 -7.23
CA TYR A 274 12.85 1.55 -8.36
C TYR A 274 11.45 2.15 -8.13
N GLN A 275 10.52 1.43 -7.48
CA GLN A 275 9.24 2.01 -7.08
C GLN A 275 9.43 3.13 -6.05
N VAL A 276 10.31 2.95 -5.04
CA VAL A 276 10.65 4.01 -4.07
C VAL A 276 11.19 5.25 -4.78
N ALA A 277 12.06 5.08 -5.78
CA ALA A 277 12.60 6.19 -6.56
C ALA A 277 11.49 6.96 -7.30
N ASN A 278 10.49 6.27 -7.85
CA ASN A 278 9.34 6.91 -8.48
C ASN A 278 8.45 7.67 -7.49
N GLY A 279 8.52 7.37 -6.20
CA GLY A 279 7.95 8.11 -5.08
C GLY A 279 8.79 9.36 -4.68
N ASN A 280 9.39 10.09 -5.63
CA ASN A 280 10.30 11.20 -5.38
C ASN A 280 11.47 10.81 -4.47
N MET A 281 12.12 9.69 -4.79
CA MET A 281 13.21 9.13 -4.00
C MET A 281 12.81 8.84 -2.54
N GLY A 282 11.57 8.41 -2.30
CA GLY A 282 11.03 8.09 -0.96
C GLY A 282 10.40 9.26 -0.21
N ARG A 283 10.28 10.47 -0.81
CA ARG A 283 9.52 11.58 -0.21
C ARG A 283 8.02 11.30 -0.16
N VAL A 284 7.52 10.51 -1.09
CA VAL A 284 6.18 9.89 -1.02
C VAL A 284 6.37 8.46 -0.54
N GLY A 285 5.66 8.08 0.53
CA GLY A 285 5.81 6.77 1.14
C GLY A 285 5.34 5.65 0.20
N LEU A 286 6.10 4.57 0.07
CA LEU A 286 5.69 3.37 -0.65
C LEU A 286 5.24 2.30 0.33
N ILE A 287 3.97 1.86 0.24
CA ILE A 287 3.49 0.66 0.93
C ILE A 287 3.17 -0.43 -0.09
N ASN A 288 3.66 -1.65 0.16
CA ASN A 288 3.32 -2.76 -0.72
C ASN A 288 2.10 -3.54 -0.23
N SER A 289 1.31 -4.07 -1.17
CA SER A 289 0.13 -4.86 -0.83
C SER A 289 0.51 -6.29 -0.45
N GLY A 290 -0.19 -6.84 0.57
CA GLY A 290 0.02 -8.20 1.06
C GLY A 290 -0.39 -9.31 0.09
N GLY A 291 -1.13 -8.98 -0.98
CA GLY A 291 -1.60 -9.96 -1.97
C GLY A 291 -2.78 -10.80 -1.51
N GLU A 292 -3.06 -11.85 -2.28
CA GLU A 292 -4.11 -12.84 -1.96
C GLU A 292 -3.65 -13.82 -0.89
N SER A 293 -4.62 -14.44 -0.21
CA SER A 293 -4.33 -15.55 0.71
C SER A 293 -4.10 -16.84 -0.09
N HIS A 294 -3.01 -17.53 0.25
CA HIS A 294 -2.64 -18.84 -0.30
C HIS A 294 -2.58 -19.90 0.81
N GLY A 295 -3.21 -19.64 1.94
CA GLY A 295 -3.31 -20.58 3.06
C GLY A 295 -2.01 -20.71 3.85
N SER A 296 -1.35 -21.86 3.81
CA SER A 296 -0.19 -22.17 4.66
C SER A 296 1.08 -21.36 4.36
N SER A 297 1.19 -20.76 3.16
CA SER A 297 2.35 -19.93 2.81
C SER A 297 2.20 -18.45 3.21
N ASP A 298 1.02 -18.01 3.62
CA ASP A 298 0.69 -16.61 3.84
C ASP A 298 1.66 -15.87 4.76
N LEU A 299 2.04 -16.50 5.86
CA LEU A 299 2.95 -15.89 6.83
C LEU A 299 4.34 -15.67 6.24
N ARG A 300 4.87 -16.67 5.54
CA ARG A 300 6.15 -16.58 4.84
C ARG A 300 6.13 -15.52 3.74
N ASP A 301 5.09 -15.53 2.92
CA ASP A 301 4.93 -14.58 1.81
C ASP A 301 4.82 -13.14 2.31
N ALA A 302 4.11 -12.93 3.43
CA ALA A 302 3.98 -11.63 4.06
C ALA A 302 5.34 -11.13 4.61
N VAL A 303 6.12 -12.02 5.25
CA VAL A 303 7.48 -11.70 5.73
C VAL A 303 8.42 -11.37 4.57
N ILE A 304 8.40 -12.15 3.49
CA ILE A 304 9.20 -11.84 2.29
C ILE A 304 8.83 -10.45 1.75
N THR A 305 7.54 -10.15 1.62
CA THR A 305 7.08 -8.84 1.14
C THR A 305 7.56 -7.71 2.06
N ALA A 306 7.49 -7.90 3.38
CA ALA A 306 7.95 -6.93 4.37
C ALA A 306 9.47 -6.69 4.29
N VAL A 307 10.26 -7.76 4.17
CA VAL A 307 11.73 -7.66 4.03
C VAL A 307 12.11 -6.94 2.74
N VAL A 308 11.48 -7.29 1.62
CA VAL A 308 11.73 -6.63 0.33
C VAL A 308 11.39 -5.14 0.43
N ASN A 309 10.20 -4.79 0.95
CA ASN A 309 9.77 -3.41 1.10
C ASN A 309 10.73 -2.62 2.00
N LYS A 310 11.01 -3.12 3.22
CA LYS A 310 11.89 -2.44 4.17
C LYS A 310 13.28 -2.24 3.59
N ARG A 311 13.90 -3.29 3.04
CA ARG A 311 15.26 -3.24 2.51
C ARG A 311 15.37 -2.38 1.26
N ALA A 312 14.29 -2.24 0.49
CA ALA A 312 14.22 -1.31 -0.63
C ALA A 312 14.10 0.17 -0.20
N GLY A 313 13.77 0.47 1.04
CA GLY A 313 13.49 1.82 1.52
C GLY A 313 11.99 2.18 1.50
N GLY A 314 11.12 1.20 1.38
CA GLY A 314 9.66 1.39 1.47
C GLY A 314 9.20 1.71 2.89
N MET A 315 7.99 2.25 3.00
CA MET A 315 7.42 2.75 4.26
C MET A 315 6.64 1.68 5.03
N GLY A 316 6.26 0.56 4.43
CA GLY A 316 5.48 -0.43 5.15
C GLY A 316 4.63 -1.33 4.28
N LEU A 317 3.71 -2.04 4.92
CA LEU A 317 2.76 -2.93 4.27
C LEU A 317 1.31 -2.55 4.57
N ILE A 318 0.45 -2.89 3.60
CA ILE A 318 -0.99 -2.89 3.73
C ILE A 318 -1.49 -4.30 3.42
N SER A 319 -1.81 -5.07 4.48
CA SER A 319 -2.13 -6.50 4.41
C SER A 319 -3.54 -6.76 4.92
N GLY A 320 -4.42 -7.24 4.06
CA GLY A 320 -5.85 -7.49 4.34
C GLY A 320 -6.20 -8.99 4.34
N ARG A 321 -6.48 -9.58 3.18
CA ARG A 321 -7.00 -10.95 3.04
C ARG A 321 -6.22 -12.01 3.81
N LYS A 322 -4.90 -11.94 3.80
CA LYS A 322 -4.04 -12.86 4.59
C LYS A 322 -4.29 -12.79 6.10
N ALA A 323 -4.81 -11.65 6.60
CA ALA A 323 -5.14 -11.48 8.01
C ALA A 323 -6.62 -11.80 8.30
N PHE A 324 -7.57 -11.15 7.61
CA PHE A 324 -8.99 -11.28 7.95
C PHE A 324 -9.67 -12.55 7.40
N GLN A 325 -9.06 -13.30 6.49
CA GLN A 325 -9.56 -14.60 6.04
C GLN A 325 -9.15 -15.77 6.98
N LYS A 326 -8.65 -15.45 8.17
CA LYS A 326 -8.20 -16.40 9.19
C LYS A 326 -8.94 -16.17 10.52
N PRO A 327 -8.84 -17.12 11.47
CA PRO A 327 -9.21 -16.85 12.86
C PRO A 327 -8.51 -15.60 13.41
N MET A 328 -9.17 -14.85 14.29
CA MET A 328 -8.69 -13.56 14.81
C MET A 328 -7.24 -13.64 15.33
N ASN A 329 -6.92 -14.65 16.13
CA ASN A 329 -5.58 -14.85 16.69
C ASN A 329 -4.50 -15.08 15.60
N GLU A 330 -4.81 -15.81 14.54
CA GLU A 330 -3.88 -16.03 13.42
C GLU A 330 -3.70 -14.76 12.58
N GLY A 331 -4.79 -13.98 12.40
CA GLY A 331 -4.72 -12.68 11.75
C GLY A 331 -3.84 -11.70 12.52
N VAL A 332 -4.00 -11.65 13.84
CA VAL A 332 -3.15 -10.85 14.75
C VAL A 332 -1.69 -11.30 14.67
N GLU A 333 -1.43 -12.61 14.72
CA GLU A 333 -0.07 -13.16 14.60
C GLU A 333 0.60 -12.77 13.27
N LEU A 334 -0.14 -12.84 12.17
CA LEU A 334 0.37 -12.44 10.86
C LEU A 334 0.75 -10.97 10.82
N LEU A 335 -0.12 -10.08 11.30
CA LEU A 335 0.13 -8.64 11.36
C LEU A 335 1.33 -8.32 12.25
N ASN A 336 1.40 -8.93 13.43
CA ASN A 336 2.54 -8.77 14.33
C ASN A 336 3.86 -9.26 13.72
N THR A 337 3.84 -10.40 13.02
CA THR A 337 5.06 -10.94 12.37
C THR A 337 5.54 -10.05 11.22
N ILE A 338 4.64 -9.41 10.47
CA ILE A 338 5.00 -8.36 9.50
C ILE A 338 5.70 -7.20 10.22
N GLN A 339 5.14 -6.74 11.32
CA GLN A 339 5.68 -5.60 12.08
C GLN A 339 7.04 -5.93 12.72
N ASP A 340 7.26 -7.18 13.14
CA ASP A 340 8.55 -7.63 13.65
C ASP A 340 9.69 -7.43 12.65
N VAL A 341 9.43 -7.57 11.34
CA VAL A 341 10.41 -7.24 10.29
C VAL A 341 10.84 -5.78 10.36
N TYR A 342 9.89 -4.86 10.52
CA TYR A 342 10.17 -3.42 10.58
C TYR A 342 10.85 -3.01 11.89
N LEU A 343 10.53 -3.71 12.98
CA LEU A 343 11.14 -3.47 14.32
C LEU A 343 12.54 -4.08 14.45
N ASP A 344 12.88 -5.07 13.64
CA ASP A 344 14.21 -5.71 13.69
C ASP A 344 15.28 -4.78 13.12
N SER A 345 16.10 -4.19 14.00
CA SER A 345 17.17 -3.26 13.62
C SER A 345 18.30 -3.91 12.81
N SER A 346 18.41 -5.24 12.81
CA SER A 346 19.39 -5.97 12.00
C SER A 346 19.01 -6.01 10.50
N ILE A 347 17.71 -5.82 10.19
CA ILE A 347 17.22 -5.76 8.81
C ILE A 347 17.31 -4.31 8.33
N THR A 348 18.43 -3.97 7.71
CA THR A 348 18.75 -2.61 7.26
C THR A 348 18.36 -2.37 5.80
N ILE A 349 18.35 -1.11 5.37
CA ILE A 349 18.20 -0.73 3.97
C ILE A 349 19.40 -1.28 3.17
N ALA A 350 19.11 -1.91 2.03
CA ALA A 350 20.10 -2.54 1.16
C ALA A 350 20.98 -1.52 0.43
#